data_7d67b6b5452c3ef92b933c18c72f8d72
#
_entry.id   7d67b6b5452c3ef92b933c18c72f8d72
#
_cell.length_a   1.000
_cell.length_b   1.000
_cell.length_c   1.000
_cell.angle_alpha   90.00
_cell.angle_beta   90.00
_cell.angle_gamma   90.00
#
_symmetry.space_group_name_H-M   'P 1'
#
loop_
_entity.id
_entity.type
_entity.pdbx_description
1 polymer ?
#
loop_
_entity_poly.entity_id
_entity_poly.type
_entity_poly.pdbx_seq_one_letter_code
_entity_poly.pdbx_strand_id
1 'polypeptide(L)'
;MREVRVSVWHHLLYQVKSMAKRASFCHLCDITTSGGITGYINGRPQYGSVTVTNIPCRFYALKGPVQTTESGNHVISQLRLRVALNTSIQNGSTVAGKSTGYTKNYTVDGLPEVVYGNSHPKWIECSLKAVDL
;
A
#
# COMPACT_ATOMS: atom_id res chain seq x y z
N MET A 1 -24.74 -1.71 -35.97
CA MET A 1 -25.19 -0.86 -34.88
C MET A 1 -25.45 -1.61 -33.58
N ARG A 2 -25.99 -2.83 -33.67
CA ARG A 2 -26.16 -3.67 -32.44
C ARG A 2 -24.83 -4.03 -31.79
N GLU A 3 -23.81 -4.28 -32.57
CA GLU A 3 -22.47 -4.62 -32.08
C GLU A 3 -21.86 -3.49 -31.25
N VAL A 4 -22.07 -2.23 -31.67
CA VAL A 4 -21.59 -1.06 -30.96
C VAL A 4 -22.25 -0.96 -29.56
N ARG A 5 -23.56 -1.24 -29.48
CA ARG A 5 -24.29 -1.23 -28.21
C ARG A 5 -23.79 -2.32 -27.26
N VAL A 6 -23.58 -3.53 -27.76
CA VAL A 6 -23.05 -4.63 -26.95
C VAL A 6 -21.65 -4.30 -26.43
N SER A 7 -20.80 -3.71 -27.26
CA SER A 7 -19.47 -3.28 -26.87
C SER A 7 -19.51 -2.21 -25.76
N VAL A 8 -20.40 -1.24 -25.85
CA VAL A 8 -20.58 -0.19 -24.85
C VAL A 8 -21.02 -0.79 -23.51
N TRP A 9 -22.00 -1.70 -23.52
CA TRP A 9 -22.43 -2.38 -22.31
C TRP A 9 -21.32 -3.18 -21.67
N HIS A 10 -20.55 -3.91 -22.45
CA HIS A 10 -19.44 -4.70 -21.95
C HIS A 10 -18.38 -3.81 -21.30
N HIS A 11 -18.09 -2.68 -21.92
CA HIS A 11 -17.14 -1.70 -21.39
C HIS A 11 -17.63 -1.09 -20.09
N LEU A 12 -18.92 -0.73 -19.99
CA LEU A 12 -19.51 -0.22 -18.77
C LEU A 12 -19.45 -1.21 -17.62
N LEU A 13 -19.75 -2.48 -17.86
CA LEU A 13 -19.65 -3.54 -16.85
C LEU A 13 -18.22 -3.71 -16.36
N TYR A 14 -17.25 -3.64 -17.24
CA TYR A 14 -15.84 -3.70 -16.87
C TYR A 14 -15.43 -2.51 -16.00
N GLN A 15 -15.87 -1.31 -16.34
CA GLN A 15 -15.60 -0.11 -15.55
C GLN A 15 -16.22 -0.16 -14.17
N VAL A 16 -17.44 -0.65 -14.04
CA VAL A 16 -18.11 -0.80 -12.75
C VAL A 16 -17.33 -1.75 -11.85
N LYS A 17 -16.88 -2.88 -12.37
CA LYS A 17 -16.04 -3.81 -11.61
C LYS A 17 -14.71 -3.18 -11.20
N SER A 18 -14.10 -2.42 -12.09
CA SER A 18 -12.84 -1.72 -11.80
C SER A 18 -13.04 -0.64 -10.73
N MET A 19 -14.14 0.11 -10.77
CA MET A 19 -14.48 1.11 -9.77
C MET A 19 -14.74 0.48 -8.40
N ALA A 20 -15.43 -0.67 -8.36
CA ALA A 20 -15.69 -1.39 -7.11
C ALA A 20 -14.38 -1.82 -6.45
N LYS A 21 -13.39 -2.29 -7.22
CA LYS A 21 -12.05 -2.59 -6.69
C LYS A 21 -11.33 -1.34 -6.20
N ARG A 22 -11.45 -0.23 -6.94
CA ARG A 22 -10.86 1.06 -6.57
C ARG A 22 -11.45 1.63 -5.29
N ALA A 23 -12.72 1.35 -4.98
CA ALA A 23 -13.35 1.79 -3.74
C ALA A 23 -12.65 1.20 -2.51
N SER A 24 -12.06 0.00 -2.63
CA SER A 24 -11.26 -0.61 -1.57
C SER A 24 -9.87 0.02 -1.44
N PHE A 25 -9.41 0.74 -2.46
CA PHE A 25 -8.11 1.39 -2.53
C PHE A 25 -8.30 2.86 -2.89
N CYS A 26 -8.84 3.62 -1.93
CA CYS A 26 -9.27 5.00 -2.16
C CYS A 26 -8.13 6.03 -2.07
N HIS A 27 -6.94 5.61 -1.73
CA HIS A 27 -5.77 6.47 -1.61
C HIS A 27 -4.74 6.17 -2.68
N LEU A 28 -3.76 7.05 -2.82
CA LEU A 28 -2.63 6.86 -3.72
C LEU A 28 -1.32 6.99 -2.94
N CYS A 29 -0.32 6.25 -3.37
CA CYS A 29 1.01 6.33 -2.80
C CYS A 29 2.08 5.97 -3.84
N ASP A 30 3.31 6.32 -3.53
CA ASP A 30 4.49 5.87 -4.26
C ASP A 30 5.24 4.90 -3.36
N ILE A 31 5.63 3.75 -3.90
CA ILE A 31 6.38 2.74 -3.15
C ILE A 31 7.77 2.62 -3.75
N THR A 32 8.79 2.84 -2.92
CA THR A 32 10.18 2.65 -3.27
C THR A 32 10.70 1.40 -2.57
N THR A 33 11.15 0.44 -3.37
CA THR A 33 11.67 -0.82 -2.87
C THR A 33 13.15 -0.91 -3.22
N SER A 34 13.97 -1.42 -2.28
CA SER A 34 15.37 -1.68 -2.54
C SER A 34 15.50 -2.76 -3.59
N GLY A 35 16.19 -2.46 -4.69
CA GLY A 35 16.48 -3.42 -5.74
C GLY A 35 17.75 -4.22 -5.44
N GLY A 36 18.11 -5.11 -6.37
CA GLY A 36 19.34 -5.87 -6.27
C GLY A 36 20.57 -5.02 -6.54
N ILE A 37 21.71 -5.68 -6.51
CA ILE A 37 23.01 -5.05 -6.79
C ILE A 37 23.04 -4.59 -8.25
N THR A 38 23.31 -3.30 -8.47
CA THR A 38 23.39 -2.70 -9.81
C THR A 38 24.83 -2.59 -10.32
N GLY A 39 25.80 -2.71 -9.43
CA GLY A 39 27.22 -2.61 -9.79
C GLY A 39 28.09 -2.55 -8.55
N TYR A 40 29.37 -2.33 -8.77
CA TYR A 40 30.36 -2.22 -7.69
C TYR A 40 31.20 -0.96 -7.87
N ILE A 41 31.44 -0.25 -6.78
CA ILE A 41 32.35 0.89 -6.74
C ILE A 41 33.41 0.57 -5.67
N ASN A 42 34.67 0.53 -6.08
CA ASN A 42 35.81 0.20 -5.20
C ASN A 42 35.60 -1.11 -4.43
N GLY A 43 35.06 -2.14 -5.10
CA GLY A 43 34.77 -3.42 -4.49
C GLY A 43 33.56 -3.49 -3.59
N ARG A 44 32.84 -2.38 -3.42
CA ARG A 44 31.61 -2.33 -2.62
C ARG A 44 30.37 -2.46 -3.51
N PRO A 45 29.40 -3.32 -3.14
CA PRO A 45 28.19 -3.43 -3.91
C PRO A 45 27.34 -2.16 -3.82
N GLN A 46 26.80 -1.76 -4.97
CA GLN A 46 25.86 -0.66 -5.06
C GLN A 46 24.46 -1.25 -5.27
N TYR A 47 23.51 -0.79 -4.48
CA TYR A 47 22.12 -1.25 -4.56
C TYR A 47 21.29 -0.21 -5.27
N GLY A 48 20.48 -0.66 -6.22
CA GLY A 48 19.48 0.18 -6.86
C GLY A 48 18.20 0.24 -6.04
N SER A 49 17.37 1.19 -6.37
CA SER A 49 16.01 1.27 -5.85
C SER A 49 15.04 1.41 -7.01
N VAL A 50 13.84 0.87 -6.82
CA VAL A 50 12.77 0.96 -7.81
C VAL A 50 11.60 1.69 -7.14
N THR A 51 11.15 2.77 -7.77
CA THR A 51 9.98 3.53 -7.31
C THR A 51 8.85 3.33 -8.31
N VAL A 52 7.70 2.86 -7.82
CA VAL A 52 6.47 2.79 -8.59
C VAL A 52 5.54 3.86 -8.07
N THR A 53 5.05 4.72 -8.96
CA THR A 53 4.25 5.88 -8.59
C THR A 53 2.76 5.62 -8.76
N ASN A 54 1.94 6.39 -8.04
CA ASN A 54 0.48 6.37 -8.13
C ASN A 54 -0.13 4.98 -7.94
N ILE A 55 0.32 4.28 -6.91
CA ILE A 55 -0.19 2.96 -6.58
C ILE A 55 -1.50 3.13 -5.81
N PRO A 56 -2.61 2.53 -6.27
CA PRO A 56 -3.84 2.52 -5.49
C PRO A 56 -3.64 1.77 -4.18
N CYS A 57 -4.03 2.39 -3.09
CA CYS A 57 -3.84 1.84 -1.76
C CYS A 57 -4.90 2.36 -0.80
N ARG A 58 -4.90 1.86 0.40
CA ARG A 58 -5.72 2.36 1.48
C ARG A 58 -4.90 2.46 2.75
N PHE A 59 -4.80 3.67 3.27
CA PHE A 59 -4.25 3.92 4.60
C PHE A 59 -5.38 3.85 5.62
N TYR A 60 -5.13 3.17 6.71
CA TYR A 60 -6.09 3.14 7.82
C TYR A 60 -5.36 2.91 9.13
N ALA A 61 -5.97 3.37 10.21
CA ALA A 61 -5.41 3.23 11.53
C ALA A 61 -6.20 2.17 12.30
N LEU A 62 -5.49 1.22 12.90
CA LEU A 62 -6.07 0.31 13.87
C LEU A 62 -5.88 0.90 15.24
N LYS A 63 -6.99 1.06 15.98
CA LYS A 63 -6.92 1.47 17.38
C LYS A 63 -6.60 0.25 18.21
N GLY A 64 -5.47 0.31 18.92
CA GLY A 64 -5.09 -0.71 19.85
C GLY A 64 -5.74 -0.54 21.22
N PRO A 65 -5.39 -1.37 22.19
CA PRO A 65 -5.91 -1.26 23.56
C PRO A 65 -5.47 0.05 24.20
N VAL A 66 -6.30 0.53 25.14
CA VAL A 66 -5.95 1.69 25.95
C VAL A 66 -4.87 1.28 26.94
N GLN A 67 -3.74 2.01 26.93
CA GLN A 67 -2.70 1.85 27.95
C GLN A 67 -2.82 2.95 29.00
N THR A 68 -2.78 2.54 30.26
CA THR A 68 -2.74 3.48 31.37
C THR A 68 -1.28 3.76 31.72
N THR A 69 -0.88 5.01 31.63
CA THR A 69 0.45 5.47 32.00
C THR A 69 0.34 6.53 33.08
N GLU A 70 1.48 6.95 33.62
CA GLU A 70 1.51 8.04 34.62
C GLU A 70 0.93 9.35 34.12
N SER A 71 1.00 9.59 32.79
CA SER A 71 0.45 10.78 32.16
C SER A 71 -1.00 10.62 31.67
N GLY A 72 -1.65 9.49 31.98
CA GLY A 72 -3.05 9.23 31.65
C GLY A 72 -3.24 8.01 30.75
N ASN A 73 -4.43 7.92 30.16
CA ASN A 73 -4.77 6.83 29.26
C ASN A 73 -4.38 7.18 27.83
N HIS A 74 -3.63 6.29 27.17
CA HIS A 74 -3.23 6.44 25.78
C HIS A 74 -3.78 5.30 24.94
N VAL A 75 -4.37 5.64 23.78
CA VAL A 75 -4.76 4.65 22.79
C VAL A 75 -3.60 4.47 21.82
N ILE A 76 -3.12 3.23 21.70
CA ILE A 76 -2.08 2.90 20.73
C ILE A 76 -2.75 2.79 19.37
N SER A 77 -2.32 3.62 18.41
CA SER A 77 -2.77 3.53 17.01
C SER A 77 -1.66 2.94 16.18
N GLN A 78 -2.00 1.99 15.33
CA GLN A 78 -1.09 1.43 14.36
C GLN A 78 -1.58 1.81 12.97
N LEU A 79 -0.72 2.46 12.19
CA LEU A 79 -1.03 2.77 10.79
C LEU A 79 -0.77 1.56 9.93
N ARG A 80 -1.73 1.20 9.12
CA ARG A 80 -1.62 0.07 8.19
C ARG A 80 -1.91 0.52 6.77
N LEU A 81 -1.33 -0.21 5.84
CA LEU A 81 -1.50 0.00 4.41
C LEU A 81 -2.05 -1.26 3.76
N ARG A 82 -3.03 -1.08 2.91
CA ARG A 82 -3.63 -2.14 2.10
C ARG A 82 -3.35 -1.85 0.63
N VAL A 83 -2.77 -2.82 -0.08
CA VAL A 83 -2.43 -2.70 -1.50
C VAL A 83 -2.91 -3.94 -2.25
N ALA A 84 -3.00 -3.83 -3.57
CA ALA A 84 -3.40 -4.95 -4.42
C ALA A 84 -2.36 -6.07 -4.41
N LEU A 85 -2.80 -7.30 -4.70
CA LEU A 85 -1.95 -8.50 -4.67
C LEU A 85 -0.72 -8.42 -5.58
N ASN A 86 -0.83 -7.70 -6.69
CA ASN A 86 0.26 -7.57 -7.66
C ASN A 86 1.25 -6.45 -7.32
N THR A 87 1.08 -5.79 -6.18
CA THR A 87 1.95 -4.70 -5.76
C THR A 87 3.24 -5.27 -5.17
N SER A 88 4.39 -4.78 -5.63
CA SER A 88 5.69 -5.14 -5.08
C SER A 88 5.95 -4.31 -3.84
N ILE A 89 5.89 -4.93 -2.68
CA ILE A 89 6.13 -4.29 -1.39
C ILE A 89 6.87 -5.26 -0.47
N GLN A 90 7.86 -4.77 0.25
CA GLN A 90 8.72 -5.57 1.13
C GLN A 90 8.89 -4.88 2.47
N ASN A 91 9.37 -5.63 3.45
CA ASN A 91 9.83 -5.04 4.70
C ASN A 91 10.94 -4.00 4.41
N GLY A 92 10.81 -2.83 4.98
CA GLY A 92 11.76 -1.74 4.74
C GLY A 92 11.47 -0.88 3.52
N SER A 93 10.47 -1.21 2.70
CA SER A 93 10.06 -0.35 1.60
C SER A 93 9.59 1.01 2.12
N THR A 94 9.86 2.06 1.36
CA THR A 94 9.40 3.41 1.68
C THR A 94 8.09 3.70 0.93
N VAL A 95 7.11 4.21 1.66
CA VAL A 95 5.80 4.57 1.12
C VAL A 95 5.62 6.07 1.26
N ALA A 96 5.48 6.77 0.15
CA ALA A 96 5.18 8.20 0.14
C ALA A 96 3.69 8.39 -0.13
N GLY A 97 2.94 8.85 0.85
CA GLY A 97 1.51 9.09 0.72
C GLY A 97 1.21 10.31 -0.13
N LYS A 98 0.21 10.23 -0.96
CA LYS A 98 -0.24 11.31 -1.85
C LYS A 98 -1.69 11.73 -1.62
N SER A 99 -2.35 11.15 -0.64
CA SER A 99 -3.76 11.44 -0.37
C SER A 99 -3.91 12.36 0.84
N THR A 100 -4.98 13.14 0.86
CA THR A 100 -5.29 14.04 1.98
C THR A 100 -5.31 13.28 3.30
N GLY A 101 -4.58 13.79 4.29
CA GLY A 101 -4.43 13.16 5.58
C GLY A 101 -3.29 12.13 5.66
N TYR A 102 -2.76 11.71 4.52
CA TYR A 102 -1.68 10.73 4.44
C TYR A 102 -0.65 11.20 3.40
N THR A 103 0.03 12.29 3.71
CA THR A 103 1.00 12.92 2.80
C THR A 103 2.45 12.77 3.25
N LYS A 104 2.67 12.05 4.36
CA LYS A 104 4.00 11.84 4.92
C LYS A 104 4.69 10.66 4.25
N ASN A 105 5.97 10.50 4.57
CA ASN A 105 6.72 9.31 4.21
C ASN A 105 6.64 8.30 5.33
N TYR A 106 6.47 7.05 4.96
CA TYR A 106 6.35 5.92 5.88
C TYR A 106 7.32 4.83 5.47
N THR A 107 7.69 3.99 6.40
CA THR A 107 8.50 2.79 6.16
C THR A 107 7.65 1.57 6.52
N VAL A 108 7.70 0.54 5.67
CA VAL A 108 7.03 -0.73 5.96
C VAL A 108 7.78 -1.42 7.10
N ASP A 109 7.06 -1.67 8.18
CA ASP A 109 7.60 -2.28 9.40
C ASP A 109 7.07 -3.72 9.52
N GLY A 110 7.95 -4.67 9.31
CA GLY A 110 7.61 -6.08 9.29
C GLY A 110 7.28 -6.63 7.91
N LEU A 111 6.98 -7.91 7.86
CA LEU A 111 6.67 -8.58 6.59
C LEU A 111 5.24 -8.25 6.15
N PRO A 112 5.03 -7.89 4.89
CA PRO A 112 3.69 -7.77 4.34
C PRO A 112 2.95 -9.10 4.39
N GLU A 113 1.67 -9.05 4.72
CA GLU A 113 0.82 -10.22 4.87
C GLU A 113 -0.25 -10.26 3.78
N VAL A 114 -0.49 -11.43 3.23
CA VAL A 114 -1.59 -11.65 2.30
C VAL A 114 -2.86 -11.94 3.09
N VAL A 115 -3.90 -11.14 2.88
CA VAL A 115 -5.20 -11.33 3.52
C VAL A 115 -6.08 -12.18 2.63
N TYR A 116 -6.63 -13.24 3.20
CA TYR A 116 -7.52 -14.18 2.50
C TYR A 116 -8.98 -13.92 2.90
N GLY A 117 -9.85 -14.12 1.94
CA GLY A 117 -11.30 -14.14 2.17
C GLY A 117 -11.93 -15.25 1.36
N ASN A 118 -12.73 -16.10 2.00
CA ASN A 118 -13.37 -17.26 1.36
C ASN A 118 -12.36 -18.15 0.63
N SER A 119 -11.20 -18.41 1.24
CA SER A 119 -10.09 -19.22 0.70
C SER A 119 -9.39 -18.62 -0.52
N HIS A 120 -9.65 -17.36 -0.85
CA HIS A 120 -8.97 -16.64 -1.94
C HIS A 120 -8.15 -15.48 -1.39
N PRO A 121 -6.94 -15.23 -1.93
CA PRO A 121 -6.19 -14.04 -1.57
C PRO A 121 -6.90 -12.78 -2.06
N LYS A 122 -7.00 -11.77 -1.22
CA LYS A 122 -7.72 -10.52 -1.54
C LYS A 122 -6.79 -9.35 -1.75
N TRP A 123 -5.90 -9.09 -0.80
CA TRP A 123 -4.98 -7.96 -0.83
C TRP A 123 -3.79 -8.25 0.07
N ILE A 124 -2.81 -7.34 0.02
CA ILE A 124 -1.65 -7.37 0.91
C ILE A 124 -1.82 -6.27 1.95
N GLU A 125 -1.60 -6.59 3.21
CA GLU A 125 -1.57 -5.62 4.30
C GLU A 125 -0.19 -5.57 4.94
N CYS A 126 0.22 -4.37 5.33
CA CYS A 126 1.46 -4.18 6.06
C CYS A 126 1.30 -3.07 7.09
N SER A 127 2.16 -3.11 8.10
CA SER A 127 2.26 -2.06 9.10
C SER A 127 3.19 -0.97 8.61
N LEU A 128 2.86 0.28 8.91
CA LEU A 128 3.67 1.43 8.54
C LEU A 128 4.18 2.13 9.77
N LYS A 129 5.39 2.65 9.66
CA LYS A 129 6.00 3.51 10.66
C LYS A 129 6.32 4.85 10.01
N ALA A 130 5.92 5.94 10.64
CA ALA A 130 6.25 7.27 10.12
C ALA A 130 7.76 7.50 10.20
N VAL A 131 8.30 8.09 9.14
CA VAL A 131 9.69 8.49 9.11
C VAL A 131 9.76 9.90 9.69
N ASP A 132 10.41 10.04 10.82
CA ASP A 132 10.68 11.34 11.44
C ASP A 132 11.91 11.94 10.76
N LEU A 133 11.67 13.02 10.06
CA LEU A 133 12.73 13.78 9.41
C LEU A 133 13.10 15.00 10.24
#